data_768cd615075ade0fdad3d9f8c91c7e45
#
_entry.id   768cd615075ade0fdad3d9f8c91c7e45
#
_cell.length_a   1.000
_cell.length_b   1.000
_cell.length_c   1.000
_cell.angle_alpha   90.00
_cell.angle_beta   90.00
_cell.angle_gamma   90.00
#
_symmetry.space_group_name_H-M   'P 1'
#
loop_
_entity.id
_entity.type
_entity.pdbx_description
1 polymer ?
#
loop_
_entity_poly.entity_id
_entity_poly.type
_entity_poly.pdbx_seq_one_letter_code
_entity_poly.pdbx_strand_id
1 'polypeptide(L)'
;MGLGKIYTIVNQKGGVGKTTTAINLGAYLGYYGQRVLIIDIDPQSNATSCLGIRKNEVNGGTYEVLIGAQPILTQILHNPRYKLSLLPSSPALAGAEIELIDFHNREYILKNVLEPIKHRYDYILVDCPPSLGLLTLNGLVSAINGVLIPVQCEFLALEGLGQLTKTINLVRNALFQDLEIRGVVLTMFDGRTNLATDVVREVQNHFGELVFNTINPRSIRLAEAPSYGMPISAYSPDSTGARSYAALAKELLISDQVQVPIIQEAT
;
A
#
# COMPACT_ATOMS: atom_id res chain seq x y z
N MET A 1 -8.96 -3.24 22.45
CA MET A 1 -8.07 -3.07 21.29
C MET A 1 -8.79 -3.66 20.09
N GLY A 2 -9.01 -2.86 19.03
CA GLY A 2 -9.59 -3.36 17.79
C GLY A 2 -8.63 -4.29 17.06
N LEU A 3 -9.16 -5.14 16.18
CA LEU A 3 -8.34 -5.90 15.24
C LEU A 3 -7.74 -4.92 14.23
N GLY A 4 -6.44 -5.07 13.93
CA GLY A 4 -5.76 -4.23 12.94
C GLY A 4 -6.42 -4.32 11.57
N LYS A 5 -6.54 -3.19 10.91
CA LYS A 5 -7.08 -3.10 9.55
C LYS A 5 -5.99 -3.47 8.53
N ILE A 6 -6.33 -4.37 7.61
CA ILE A 6 -5.41 -4.81 6.55
C ILE A 6 -5.92 -4.30 5.22
N TYR A 7 -5.15 -3.42 4.60
CA TYR A 7 -5.38 -2.88 3.27
C TYR A 7 -4.29 -3.31 2.31
N THR A 8 -4.69 -3.78 1.15
CA THR A 8 -3.75 -4.10 0.07
C THR A 8 -3.76 -3.01 -0.99
N ILE A 9 -2.57 -2.52 -1.33
CA ILE A 9 -2.38 -1.47 -2.33
C ILE A 9 -2.02 -2.16 -3.65
N VAL A 10 -2.95 -2.11 -4.60
CA VAL A 10 -2.85 -2.89 -5.83
C VAL A 10 -3.20 -2.07 -7.06
N ASN A 11 -2.44 -2.27 -8.13
CA ASN A 11 -2.78 -1.89 -9.51
C ASN A 11 -1.84 -2.66 -10.45
N GLN A 12 -2.38 -3.15 -11.57
CA GLN A 12 -1.61 -3.88 -12.59
C GLN A 12 -0.62 -2.98 -13.34
N LYS A 13 -0.94 -1.69 -13.45
CA LYS A 13 -0.07 -0.72 -14.12
C LYS A 13 1.11 -0.38 -13.24
N GLY A 14 2.33 -0.47 -13.81
CA GLY A 14 3.54 0.03 -13.17
C GLY A 14 3.55 1.56 -13.08
N GLY A 15 4.25 2.11 -12.07
CA GLY A 15 4.47 3.56 -11.96
C GLY A 15 3.26 4.40 -11.50
N VAL A 16 2.11 3.81 -11.14
CA VAL A 16 0.92 4.56 -10.69
C VAL A 16 0.98 5.06 -9.24
N GLY A 17 2.08 4.83 -8.54
CA GLY A 17 2.27 5.31 -7.17
C GLY A 17 1.83 4.33 -6.08
N LYS A 18 1.77 3.00 -6.32
CA LYS A 18 1.47 1.99 -5.29
C LYS A 18 2.38 2.12 -4.08
N THR A 19 3.67 1.91 -4.27
CA THR A 19 4.70 2.01 -3.24
C THR A 19 4.74 3.39 -2.59
N THR A 20 4.64 4.46 -3.39
CA THR A 20 4.58 5.84 -2.89
C THR A 20 3.39 6.02 -1.95
N THR A 21 2.23 5.45 -2.29
CA THR A 21 1.04 5.49 -1.45
C THR A 21 1.22 4.65 -0.19
N ALA A 22 1.73 3.42 -0.29
CA ALA A 22 1.97 2.55 0.87
C ALA A 22 2.83 3.24 1.93
N ILE A 23 3.96 3.80 1.51
CA ILE A 23 4.93 4.43 2.41
C ILE A 23 4.39 5.72 3.01
N ASN A 24 3.87 6.62 2.18
CA ASN A 24 3.51 7.95 2.66
C ASN A 24 2.19 7.94 3.43
N LEU A 25 1.21 7.13 3.02
CA LEU A 25 0.01 6.87 3.80
C LEU A 25 0.38 6.24 5.15
N GLY A 26 1.23 5.19 5.14
CA GLY A 26 1.70 4.53 6.36
C GLY A 26 2.42 5.49 7.30
N ALA A 27 3.31 6.33 6.77
CA ALA A 27 4.04 7.33 7.57
C ALA A 27 3.10 8.35 8.23
N TYR A 28 2.07 8.82 7.51
CA TYR A 28 1.10 9.75 8.10
C TYR A 28 0.12 9.08 9.06
N LEU A 29 -0.26 7.82 8.84
CA LEU A 29 -1.01 7.05 9.84
C LEU A 29 -0.18 6.92 11.14
N GLY A 30 1.12 6.61 11.03
CA GLY A 30 2.05 6.59 12.16
C GLY A 30 2.20 7.97 12.83
N TYR A 31 2.24 9.04 12.06
CA TYR A 31 2.26 10.41 12.55
C TYR A 31 0.99 10.74 13.36
N TYR A 32 -0.17 10.24 12.93
CA TYR A 32 -1.44 10.33 13.66
C TYR A 32 -1.60 9.30 14.78
N GLY A 33 -0.52 8.67 15.22
CA GLY A 33 -0.47 7.83 16.42
C GLY A 33 -0.87 6.39 16.20
N GLN A 34 -1.06 5.94 14.96
CA GLN A 34 -1.40 4.56 14.65
C GLN A 34 -0.15 3.67 14.63
N ARG A 35 -0.26 2.43 15.07
CA ARG A 35 0.77 1.40 14.91
C ARG A 35 0.65 0.82 13.52
N VAL A 36 1.64 1.07 12.67
CA VAL A 36 1.58 0.71 11.24
C VAL A 36 2.63 -0.32 10.89
N LEU A 37 2.23 -1.37 10.16
CA LEU A 37 3.11 -2.31 9.48
C LEU A 37 2.94 -2.17 7.97
N ILE A 38 4.03 -1.94 7.27
CA ILE A 38 4.09 -2.05 5.81
C ILE A 38 4.66 -3.42 5.48
N ILE A 39 4.04 -4.12 4.52
CA ILE A 39 4.51 -5.40 4.01
C ILE A 39 4.87 -5.20 2.54
N ASP A 40 6.13 -5.33 2.22
CA ASP A 40 6.63 -5.28 0.85
C ASP A 40 6.56 -6.68 0.25
N ILE A 41 5.60 -6.92 -0.69
CA ILE A 41 5.50 -8.19 -1.42
C ILE A 41 5.87 -8.04 -2.90
N ASP A 42 6.57 -6.94 -3.26
CA ASP A 42 7.14 -6.76 -4.59
C ASP A 42 8.60 -7.28 -4.62
N PRO A 43 8.95 -8.22 -5.51
CA PRO A 43 10.34 -8.66 -5.70
C PRO A 43 11.31 -7.53 -6.08
N GLN A 44 10.78 -6.41 -6.61
CA GLN A 44 11.60 -5.21 -6.86
C GLN A 44 12.04 -4.52 -5.57
N SER A 45 11.39 -4.82 -4.43
CA SER A 45 11.72 -4.31 -3.08
C SER A 45 11.75 -2.78 -3.01
N ASN A 46 10.78 -2.16 -3.69
CA ASN A 46 10.72 -0.70 -3.77
C ASN A 46 10.32 -0.07 -2.43
N ALA A 47 9.35 -0.64 -1.70
CA ALA A 47 8.97 -0.12 -0.39
C ALA A 47 10.13 -0.24 0.61
N THR A 48 10.86 -1.35 0.55
CA THR A 48 12.06 -1.59 1.35
C THR A 48 13.14 -0.53 1.09
N SER A 49 13.47 -0.29 -0.18
CA SER A 49 14.47 0.69 -0.58
C SER A 49 14.07 2.13 -0.25
N CYS A 50 12.80 2.49 -0.44
CA CYS A 50 12.27 3.81 -0.15
C CYS A 50 12.30 4.17 1.35
N LEU A 51 12.42 3.17 2.24
CA LEU A 51 12.60 3.37 3.69
C LEU A 51 14.07 3.25 4.13
N GLY A 52 15.00 3.32 3.18
CA GLY A 52 16.43 3.39 3.43
C GLY A 52 17.10 2.05 3.70
N ILE A 53 16.41 0.93 3.45
CA ILE A 53 16.96 -0.41 3.63
C ILE A 53 17.52 -0.90 2.30
N ARG A 54 18.78 -1.32 2.30
CA ARG A 54 19.44 -1.86 1.10
C ARG A 54 18.91 -3.26 0.84
N LYS A 55 18.16 -3.44 -0.24
CA LYS A 55 17.53 -4.71 -0.60
C LYS A 55 18.48 -5.91 -0.71
N ASN A 56 19.76 -5.66 -1.03
CA ASN A 56 20.80 -6.70 -1.12
C ASN A 56 21.41 -7.05 0.24
N GLU A 57 21.09 -6.30 1.29
CA GLU A 57 21.56 -6.53 2.67
C GLU A 57 20.42 -7.06 3.57
N VAL A 58 19.25 -7.33 2.98
CA VAL A 58 18.11 -7.94 3.69
C VAL A 58 18.44 -9.41 3.95
N ASN A 59 18.66 -9.76 5.22
CA ASN A 59 18.98 -11.12 5.68
C ASN A 59 17.76 -11.89 6.14
N GLY A 60 16.63 -11.65 5.51
CA GLY A 60 15.33 -12.23 5.82
C GLY A 60 14.23 -11.22 5.61
N GLY A 61 13.03 -11.69 5.29
CA GLY A 61 11.90 -10.81 5.00
C GLY A 61 10.69 -11.57 4.49
N THR A 62 9.98 -10.96 3.57
CA THR A 62 8.74 -11.53 3.04
C THR A 62 8.96 -12.89 2.38
N TYR A 63 10.08 -13.11 1.71
CA TYR A 63 10.39 -14.41 1.10
C TYR A 63 10.44 -15.53 2.14
N GLU A 64 11.28 -15.38 3.17
CA GLU A 64 11.47 -16.40 4.22
C GLU A 64 10.19 -16.64 5.01
N VAL A 65 9.37 -15.61 5.16
CA VAL A 65 8.08 -15.71 5.83
C VAL A 65 7.08 -16.50 4.98
N LEU A 66 6.99 -16.23 3.68
CA LEU A 66 6.02 -16.90 2.81
C LEU A 66 6.35 -18.38 2.57
N ILE A 67 7.63 -18.74 2.47
CA ILE A 67 8.04 -20.15 2.34
C ILE A 67 8.05 -20.89 3.69
N GLY A 68 7.72 -20.22 4.80
CA GLY A 68 7.68 -20.80 6.13
C GLY A 68 9.04 -21.04 6.77
N ALA A 69 10.13 -20.50 6.21
CA ALA A 69 11.48 -20.67 6.74
C ALA A 69 11.73 -19.85 8.02
N GLN A 70 11.03 -18.72 8.20
CA GLN A 70 11.19 -17.85 9.35
C GLN A 70 9.85 -17.30 9.86
N PRO A 71 9.70 -17.16 11.20
CA PRO A 71 8.51 -16.54 11.78
C PRO A 71 8.46 -15.05 11.43
N ILE A 72 7.28 -14.53 11.08
CA ILE A 72 7.11 -13.12 10.66
C ILE A 72 7.64 -12.11 11.68
N LEU A 73 7.44 -12.35 12.98
CA LEU A 73 7.88 -11.42 14.04
C LEU A 73 9.39 -11.23 14.11
N THR A 74 10.17 -12.21 13.66
CA THR A 74 11.64 -12.13 13.63
C THR A 74 12.16 -11.33 12.42
N GLN A 75 11.29 -11.09 11.42
CA GLN A 75 11.65 -10.45 10.17
C GLN A 75 11.17 -9.01 10.07
N ILE A 76 10.30 -8.58 11.01
CA ILE A 76 9.80 -7.20 11.02
C ILE A 76 10.86 -6.24 11.55
N LEU A 77 11.17 -5.24 10.75
CA LEU A 77 12.05 -4.13 11.11
C LEU A 77 11.22 -2.97 11.65
N HIS A 78 11.63 -2.38 12.75
CA HIS A 78 10.95 -1.22 13.32
C HIS A 78 11.77 0.05 13.10
N ASN A 79 11.13 1.07 12.51
CA ASN A 79 11.73 2.38 12.34
C ASN A 79 11.05 3.40 13.29
N PRO A 80 11.66 3.70 14.45
CA PRO A 80 11.06 4.59 15.44
C PRO A 80 10.95 6.03 14.95
N ARG A 81 11.84 6.46 14.04
CA ARG A 81 11.84 7.81 13.48
C ARG A 81 10.55 8.11 12.70
N TYR A 82 10.03 7.12 11.98
CA TYR A 82 8.82 7.27 11.17
C TYR A 82 7.60 6.60 11.79
N LYS A 83 7.77 6.01 13.00
CA LYS A 83 6.74 5.22 13.69
C LYS A 83 6.13 4.13 12.80
N LEU A 84 6.97 3.52 11.97
CA LEU A 84 6.63 2.46 11.02
C LEU A 84 7.34 1.17 11.37
N SER A 85 6.65 0.06 11.15
CA SER A 85 7.26 -1.26 11.02
C SER A 85 7.22 -1.68 9.56
N LEU A 86 8.20 -2.44 9.12
CA LEU A 86 8.32 -2.96 7.76
C LEU A 86 8.65 -4.45 7.80
N LEU A 87 7.90 -5.26 7.06
CA LEU A 87 8.36 -6.57 6.62
C LEU A 87 9.04 -6.33 5.25
N PRO A 88 10.38 -6.41 5.18
CA PRO A 88 11.11 -6.04 3.98
C PRO A 88 11.03 -7.12 2.90
N SER A 89 11.16 -6.72 1.65
CA SER A 89 11.33 -7.62 0.51
C SER A 89 12.79 -7.63 0.03
N SER A 90 13.12 -8.67 -0.72
CA SER A 90 14.39 -8.81 -1.43
C SER A 90 14.15 -9.41 -2.82
N PRO A 91 15.13 -9.36 -3.74
CA PRO A 91 15.02 -10.03 -5.04
C PRO A 91 14.77 -11.54 -4.96
N ALA A 92 15.12 -12.19 -3.83
CA ALA A 92 14.83 -13.60 -3.58
C ALA A 92 13.33 -13.91 -3.62
N LEU A 93 12.47 -12.92 -3.32
CA LEU A 93 11.03 -13.09 -3.35
C LEU A 93 10.48 -13.50 -4.73
N ALA A 94 11.21 -13.23 -5.83
CA ALA A 94 10.84 -13.75 -7.14
C ALA A 94 10.83 -15.29 -7.18
N GLY A 95 11.67 -15.95 -6.37
CA GLY A 95 11.68 -17.41 -6.23
C GLY A 95 10.44 -17.95 -5.53
N ALA A 96 9.82 -17.18 -4.64
CA ALA A 96 8.62 -17.63 -3.92
C ALA A 96 7.46 -17.98 -4.86
N GLU A 97 7.28 -17.28 -5.99
CA GLU A 97 6.21 -17.59 -6.95
C GLU A 97 6.36 -19.00 -7.54
N ILE A 98 7.58 -19.51 -7.65
CA ILE A 98 7.88 -20.86 -8.14
C ILE A 98 7.73 -21.88 -6.99
N GLU A 99 8.34 -21.61 -5.85
CA GLU A 99 8.37 -22.53 -4.71
C GLU A 99 6.98 -22.76 -4.10
N LEU A 100 6.15 -21.72 -4.07
CA LEU A 100 4.80 -21.81 -3.52
C LEU A 100 3.81 -22.56 -4.43
N ILE A 101 4.17 -22.91 -5.68
CA ILE A 101 3.26 -23.61 -6.62
C ILE A 101 2.72 -24.90 -6.00
N ASP A 102 3.56 -25.64 -5.29
CA ASP A 102 3.23 -26.94 -4.70
C ASP A 102 2.63 -26.82 -3.28
N PHE A 103 2.52 -25.61 -2.74
CA PHE A 103 1.98 -25.39 -1.41
C PHE A 103 0.45 -25.49 -1.42
N HIS A 104 -0.10 -26.22 -0.47
CA HIS A 104 -1.54 -26.27 -0.26
C HIS A 104 -2.06 -24.91 0.22
N ASN A 105 -3.18 -24.42 -0.36
CA ASN A 105 -3.76 -23.11 -0.06
C ASN A 105 -2.75 -21.95 -0.23
N ARG A 106 -1.91 -22.03 -1.23
CA ARG A 106 -0.84 -21.08 -1.53
C ARG A 106 -1.30 -19.62 -1.65
N GLU A 107 -2.55 -19.40 -2.00
CA GLU A 107 -3.15 -18.06 -2.11
C GLU A 107 -3.45 -17.42 -0.74
N TYR A 108 -3.46 -18.21 0.34
CA TYR A 108 -3.83 -17.81 1.70
C TYR A 108 -2.63 -17.66 2.65
N ILE A 109 -1.42 -17.91 2.19
CA ILE A 109 -0.23 -17.97 3.06
C ILE A 109 -0.03 -16.65 3.79
N LEU A 110 -0.06 -15.52 3.09
CA LEU A 110 0.11 -14.21 3.72
C LEU A 110 -1.01 -13.93 4.74
N LYS A 111 -2.26 -14.22 4.40
CA LYS A 111 -3.39 -14.07 5.32
C LYS A 111 -3.18 -14.88 6.62
N ASN A 112 -2.77 -16.13 6.49
CA ASN A 112 -2.52 -17.03 7.63
C ASN A 112 -1.36 -16.52 8.50
N VAL A 113 -0.31 -15.99 7.88
CA VAL A 113 0.85 -15.43 8.57
C VAL A 113 0.50 -14.14 9.32
N LEU A 114 -0.44 -13.35 8.81
CA LEU A 114 -0.87 -12.09 9.42
C LEU A 114 -1.86 -12.29 10.56
N GLU A 115 -2.66 -13.35 10.54
CA GLU A 115 -3.70 -13.60 11.52
C GLU A 115 -3.22 -13.51 12.98
N PRO A 116 -2.11 -14.15 13.39
CA PRO A 116 -1.63 -14.10 14.76
C PRO A 116 -1.04 -12.76 15.18
N ILE A 117 -0.70 -11.87 14.25
CA ILE A 117 -0.03 -10.61 14.56
C ILE A 117 -0.89 -9.36 14.32
N LYS A 118 -2.05 -9.48 13.64
CA LYS A 118 -2.88 -8.34 13.27
C LYS A 118 -3.32 -7.47 14.45
N HIS A 119 -3.45 -8.02 15.65
CA HIS A 119 -3.78 -7.28 16.88
C HIS A 119 -2.66 -6.36 17.39
N ARG A 120 -1.43 -6.52 16.90
CA ARG A 120 -0.27 -5.70 17.28
C ARG A 120 -0.23 -4.37 16.56
N TYR A 121 -0.96 -4.25 15.46
CA TYR A 121 -1.00 -3.08 14.58
C TYR A 121 -2.43 -2.54 14.48
N ASP A 122 -2.56 -1.26 14.26
CA ASP A 122 -3.83 -0.62 13.96
C ASP A 122 -4.08 -0.64 12.44
N TYR A 123 -2.97 -0.57 11.65
CA TYR A 123 -2.99 -0.66 10.20
C TYR A 123 -1.86 -1.57 9.68
N ILE A 124 -2.19 -2.43 8.74
CA ILE A 124 -1.25 -3.22 7.95
C ILE A 124 -1.49 -2.85 6.48
N LEU A 125 -0.46 -2.36 5.81
CA LEU A 125 -0.50 -1.96 4.40
C LEU A 125 0.38 -2.90 3.58
N VAL A 126 -0.23 -3.62 2.63
CA VAL A 126 0.47 -4.57 1.75
C VAL A 126 0.74 -3.90 0.42
N ASP A 127 2.02 -3.69 0.08
CA ASP A 127 2.45 -3.12 -1.21
C ASP A 127 2.69 -4.23 -2.23
N CYS A 128 1.88 -4.27 -3.29
CA CYS A 128 1.87 -5.33 -4.30
C CYS A 128 2.71 -4.99 -5.54
N PRO A 129 3.30 -6.02 -6.20
CA PRO A 129 3.91 -5.85 -7.51
C PRO A 129 2.89 -5.43 -8.58
N PRO A 130 3.35 -4.93 -9.75
CA PRO A 130 2.48 -4.56 -10.87
C PRO A 130 2.05 -5.78 -11.72
N SER A 131 1.94 -6.94 -11.11
CA SER A 131 1.54 -8.20 -11.75
C SER A 131 0.32 -8.78 -11.06
N LEU A 132 -0.33 -9.75 -11.69
CA LEU A 132 -1.42 -10.54 -11.10
C LEU A 132 -0.97 -11.97 -10.76
N GLY A 133 0.30 -12.13 -10.38
CA GLY A 133 0.86 -13.40 -9.93
C GLY A 133 0.39 -13.82 -8.55
N LEU A 134 0.96 -14.92 -8.06
CA LEU A 134 0.62 -15.51 -6.77
C LEU A 134 0.86 -14.56 -5.58
N LEU A 135 1.88 -13.71 -5.66
CA LEU A 135 2.14 -12.69 -4.64
C LEU A 135 0.97 -11.70 -4.54
N THR A 136 0.49 -11.18 -5.68
CA THR A 136 -0.68 -10.27 -5.67
C THR A 136 -1.94 -10.97 -5.19
N LEU A 137 -2.16 -12.25 -5.53
CA LEU A 137 -3.29 -13.03 -5.00
C LEU A 137 -3.19 -13.14 -3.47
N ASN A 138 -2.01 -13.41 -2.91
CA ASN A 138 -1.79 -13.39 -1.46
C ASN A 138 -2.13 -12.02 -0.84
N GLY A 139 -1.71 -10.94 -1.49
CA GLY A 139 -2.08 -9.58 -1.08
C GLY A 139 -3.60 -9.38 -1.07
N LEU A 140 -4.30 -9.76 -2.15
CA LEU A 140 -5.75 -9.59 -2.28
C LEU A 140 -6.53 -10.42 -1.24
N VAL A 141 -6.13 -11.69 -1.02
CA VAL A 141 -6.79 -12.58 -0.05
C VAL A 141 -6.54 -12.14 1.39
N SER A 142 -5.45 -11.43 1.66
CA SER A 142 -5.15 -10.85 2.98
C SER A 142 -5.87 -9.52 3.27
N ALA A 143 -6.47 -8.89 2.26
CA ALA A 143 -7.10 -7.57 2.33
C ALA A 143 -8.47 -7.61 3.04
N ILE A 144 -8.50 -7.99 4.30
CA ILE A 144 -9.76 -8.17 5.07
C ILE A 144 -10.56 -6.87 5.25
N ASN A 145 -9.95 -5.72 5.07
CA ASN A 145 -10.61 -4.41 5.09
C ASN A 145 -10.67 -3.76 3.69
N GLY A 146 -10.25 -4.51 2.68
CA GLY A 146 -10.35 -4.13 1.28
C GLY A 146 -9.07 -3.64 0.63
N VAL A 147 -9.20 -3.26 -0.64
CA VAL A 147 -8.07 -2.80 -1.46
C VAL A 147 -8.10 -1.29 -1.68
N LEU A 148 -6.92 -0.67 -1.65
CA LEU A 148 -6.69 0.70 -2.09
C LEU A 148 -6.08 0.66 -3.49
N ILE A 149 -6.67 1.39 -4.42
CA ILE A 149 -6.27 1.37 -5.82
C ILE A 149 -5.71 2.74 -6.22
N PRO A 150 -4.38 2.92 -6.20
CA PRO A 150 -3.75 4.12 -6.75
C PRO A 150 -3.94 4.18 -8.27
N VAL A 151 -4.41 5.33 -8.77
CA VAL A 151 -4.71 5.57 -10.18
C VAL A 151 -4.06 6.86 -10.61
N GLN A 152 -3.17 6.78 -11.57
CA GLN A 152 -2.55 7.94 -12.18
C GLN A 152 -3.56 8.68 -13.06
N CYS A 153 -3.66 10.01 -12.92
CA CYS A 153 -4.55 10.86 -13.71
C CYS A 153 -4.03 11.05 -15.14
N GLU A 154 -3.99 9.96 -15.91
CA GLU A 154 -3.50 9.91 -17.30
C GLU A 154 -4.46 9.12 -18.20
N PHE A 155 -4.27 9.26 -19.52
CA PHE A 155 -4.97 8.45 -20.51
C PHE A 155 -4.84 6.95 -20.19
N LEU A 156 -5.87 6.15 -20.46
CA LEU A 156 -5.99 4.72 -20.13
C LEU A 156 -6.14 4.39 -18.62
N ALA A 157 -6.37 5.37 -17.77
CA ALA A 157 -6.62 5.11 -16.35
C ALA A 157 -7.85 4.20 -16.13
N LEU A 158 -8.94 4.48 -16.83
CA LEU A 158 -10.19 3.71 -16.73
C LEU A 158 -10.08 2.29 -17.29
N GLU A 159 -9.35 2.12 -18.40
CA GLU A 159 -9.13 0.78 -18.95
C GLU A 159 -8.41 -0.14 -17.96
N GLY A 160 -7.32 0.38 -17.35
CA GLY A 160 -6.58 -0.34 -16.31
C GLY A 160 -7.43 -0.64 -15.07
N LEU A 161 -8.27 0.31 -14.65
CA LEU A 161 -9.21 0.11 -13.55
C LEU A 161 -10.26 -0.94 -13.87
N GLY A 162 -10.82 -0.93 -15.08
CA GLY A 162 -11.80 -1.93 -15.52
C GLY A 162 -11.23 -3.34 -15.52
N GLN A 163 -9.98 -3.53 -15.97
CA GLN A 163 -9.28 -4.82 -15.92
C GLN A 163 -9.03 -5.26 -14.48
N LEU A 164 -8.56 -4.37 -13.62
CA LEU A 164 -8.32 -4.67 -12.20
C LEU A 164 -9.62 -5.04 -11.47
N THR A 165 -10.72 -4.31 -11.72
CA THR A 165 -12.03 -4.60 -11.12
C THR A 165 -12.53 -5.99 -11.51
N LYS A 166 -12.34 -6.40 -12.77
CA LYS A 166 -12.65 -7.77 -13.20
C LYS A 166 -11.84 -8.80 -12.42
N THR A 167 -10.55 -8.55 -12.21
CA THR A 167 -9.69 -9.45 -11.43
C THR A 167 -10.12 -9.52 -9.97
N ILE A 168 -10.42 -8.38 -9.33
CA ILE A 168 -10.92 -8.34 -7.96
C ILE A 168 -12.22 -9.16 -7.84
N ASN A 169 -13.13 -9.04 -8.81
CA ASN A 169 -14.36 -9.84 -8.84
C ASN A 169 -14.10 -11.34 -9.01
N LEU A 170 -13.11 -11.74 -9.83
CA LEU A 170 -12.71 -13.14 -9.94
C LEU A 170 -12.16 -13.68 -8.61
N VAL A 171 -11.29 -12.93 -7.94
CA VAL A 171 -10.75 -13.31 -6.62
C VAL A 171 -11.86 -13.36 -5.58
N ARG A 172 -12.78 -12.40 -5.58
CA ARG A 172 -13.95 -12.38 -4.70
C ARG A 172 -14.79 -13.64 -4.84
N ASN A 173 -15.08 -14.05 -6.07
CA ASN A 173 -15.94 -15.19 -6.34
C ASN A 173 -15.25 -16.55 -6.07
N ALA A 174 -13.93 -16.63 -6.27
CA ALA A 174 -13.22 -17.89 -6.22
C ALA A 174 -12.47 -18.15 -4.90
N LEU A 175 -11.98 -17.09 -4.25
CA LEU A 175 -11.05 -17.22 -3.14
C LEU A 175 -11.50 -16.48 -1.87
N PHE A 176 -11.98 -15.23 -1.98
CA PHE A 176 -12.26 -14.41 -0.80
C PHE A 176 -13.50 -13.54 -1.03
N GLN A 177 -14.68 -14.02 -0.62
CA GLN A 177 -15.98 -13.40 -0.87
C GLN A 177 -16.12 -11.98 -0.28
N ASP A 178 -15.45 -11.72 0.85
CA ASP A 178 -15.49 -10.42 1.53
C ASP A 178 -14.51 -9.39 0.93
N LEU A 179 -13.82 -9.71 -0.18
CA LEU A 179 -12.91 -8.78 -0.83
C LEU A 179 -13.66 -7.59 -1.41
N GLU A 180 -13.35 -6.40 -0.93
CA GLU A 180 -13.97 -5.15 -1.36
C GLU A 180 -12.94 -4.14 -1.88
N ILE A 181 -13.40 -3.22 -2.72
CA ILE A 181 -12.64 -2.00 -3.04
C ILE A 181 -12.91 -1.01 -1.92
N ARG A 182 -11.88 -0.71 -1.12
CA ARG A 182 -11.96 0.26 -0.04
C ARG A 182 -11.90 1.68 -0.56
N GLY A 183 -11.12 1.90 -1.60
CA GLY A 183 -11.08 3.21 -2.23
C GLY A 183 -10.10 3.32 -3.39
N VAL A 184 -10.37 4.30 -4.24
CA VAL A 184 -9.54 4.72 -5.36
C VAL A 184 -8.78 5.98 -4.98
N VAL A 185 -7.45 5.94 -5.07
CA VAL A 185 -6.54 7.05 -4.73
C VAL A 185 -6.02 7.67 -6.01
N LEU A 186 -6.47 8.88 -6.33
CA LEU A 186 -5.99 9.63 -7.48
C LEU A 186 -4.57 10.16 -7.24
N THR A 187 -3.66 9.86 -8.16
CA THR A 187 -2.23 10.16 -8.03
C THR A 187 -1.71 10.95 -9.23
N MET A 188 -0.59 11.63 -9.04
CA MET A 188 0.14 12.35 -10.08
C MET A 188 -0.73 13.34 -10.89
N PHE A 189 -1.71 13.92 -10.23
CA PHE A 189 -2.58 14.92 -10.85
C PHE A 189 -1.78 16.16 -11.26
N ASP A 190 -1.94 16.58 -12.51
CA ASP A 190 -1.38 17.83 -13.02
C ASP A 190 -2.52 18.74 -13.45
N GLY A 191 -2.89 19.68 -12.58
CA GLY A 191 -3.98 20.62 -12.80
C GLY A 191 -3.79 21.62 -13.98
N ARG A 192 -2.60 21.59 -14.62
CA ARG A 192 -2.34 22.38 -15.82
C ARG A 192 -2.90 21.72 -17.09
N THR A 193 -3.34 20.46 -17.01
CA THR A 193 -3.84 19.70 -18.14
C THR A 193 -5.34 19.42 -18.02
N ASN A 194 -6.09 19.65 -19.07
CA ASN A 194 -7.51 19.29 -19.13
C ASN A 194 -7.69 17.77 -19.00
N LEU A 195 -6.78 17.00 -19.60
CA LEU A 195 -6.81 15.53 -19.54
C LEU A 195 -6.86 15.02 -18.10
N ALA A 196 -6.01 15.53 -17.19
CA ALA A 196 -6.03 15.09 -15.80
C ALA A 196 -7.38 15.38 -15.12
N THR A 197 -7.97 16.54 -15.40
CA THR A 197 -9.29 16.93 -14.87
C THR A 197 -10.39 16.02 -15.42
N ASP A 198 -10.36 15.69 -16.71
CA ASP A 198 -11.33 14.79 -17.34
C ASP A 198 -11.23 13.40 -16.76
N VAL A 199 -10.00 12.87 -16.57
CA VAL A 199 -9.78 11.55 -15.92
C VAL A 199 -10.33 11.53 -14.50
N VAL A 200 -10.09 12.58 -13.71
CA VAL A 200 -10.66 12.69 -12.36
C VAL A 200 -12.18 12.56 -12.39
N ARG A 201 -12.83 13.35 -13.27
CA ARG A 201 -14.29 13.35 -13.41
C ARG A 201 -14.82 11.97 -13.83
N GLU A 202 -14.18 11.33 -14.79
CA GLU A 202 -14.57 10.00 -15.27
C GLU A 202 -14.42 8.93 -14.19
N VAL A 203 -13.30 8.93 -13.44
CA VAL A 203 -13.09 8.00 -12.32
C VAL A 203 -14.13 8.24 -11.23
N GLN A 204 -14.43 9.49 -10.89
CA GLN A 204 -15.48 9.85 -9.92
C GLN A 204 -16.87 9.41 -10.39
N ASN A 205 -17.20 9.60 -11.67
CA ASN A 205 -18.49 9.15 -12.22
C ASN A 205 -18.65 7.63 -12.18
N HIS A 206 -17.54 6.88 -12.34
CA HIS A 206 -17.60 5.42 -12.39
C HIS A 206 -17.55 4.76 -11.00
N PHE A 207 -16.76 5.29 -10.07
CA PHE A 207 -16.54 4.70 -8.75
C PHE A 207 -17.25 5.46 -7.60
N GLY A 208 -17.83 6.63 -7.89
CA GLY A 208 -18.63 7.39 -6.93
C GLY A 208 -17.90 7.65 -5.61
N GLU A 209 -18.54 7.28 -4.52
CA GLU A 209 -18.04 7.47 -3.15
C GLU A 209 -16.79 6.64 -2.81
N LEU A 210 -16.41 5.68 -3.65
CA LEU A 210 -15.15 4.94 -3.48
C LEU A 210 -13.93 5.77 -3.84
N VAL A 211 -14.08 6.91 -4.54
CA VAL A 211 -12.95 7.79 -4.85
C VAL A 211 -12.66 8.70 -3.67
N PHE A 212 -11.45 8.62 -3.13
CA PHE A 212 -11.04 9.57 -2.09
C PHE A 212 -11.12 11.01 -2.60
N ASN A 213 -11.60 11.92 -1.76
CA ASN A 213 -11.67 13.35 -2.08
C ASN A 213 -10.27 13.97 -2.26
N THR A 214 -9.29 13.39 -1.56
CA THR A 214 -7.91 13.81 -1.64
C THR A 214 -7.30 13.38 -2.96
N ILE A 215 -6.86 14.36 -3.77
CA ILE A 215 -6.14 14.14 -5.02
C ILE A 215 -4.65 14.41 -4.80
N ASN A 216 -3.81 13.42 -5.05
CA ASN A 216 -2.37 13.56 -4.87
C ASN A 216 -1.73 14.18 -6.12
N PRO A 217 -1.04 15.33 -5.99
CA PRO A 217 -0.46 16.01 -7.13
C PRO A 217 0.80 15.32 -7.66
N ARG A 218 1.13 15.56 -8.92
CA ARG A 218 2.47 15.28 -9.43
C ARG A 218 3.48 16.14 -8.67
N SER A 219 4.46 15.51 -8.02
CA SER A 219 5.40 16.20 -7.13
C SER A 219 6.82 15.65 -7.31
N ILE A 220 7.75 16.56 -7.63
CA ILE A 220 9.18 16.23 -7.71
C ILE A 220 9.68 15.74 -6.33
N ARG A 221 9.21 16.35 -5.23
CA ARG A 221 9.62 15.96 -3.87
C ARG A 221 9.22 14.53 -3.52
N LEU A 222 8.04 14.07 -3.97
CA LEU A 222 7.63 12.68 -3.83
C LEU A 222 8.51 11.71 -4.64
N ALA A 223 9.04 12.15 -5.77
CA ALA A 223 9.96 11.34 -6.57
C ALA A 223 11.38 11.31 -6.00
N GLU A 224 11.82 12.38 -5.34
CA GLU A 224 13.14 12.50 -4.72
C GLU A 224 13.24 11.75 -3.38
N ALA A 225 12.21 11.81 -2.53
CA ALA A 225 12.22 11.27 -1.18
C ALA A 225 12.73 9.81 -1.08
N PRO A 226 12.37 8.88 -2.00
CA PRO A 226 12.90 7.52 -2.03
C PRO A 226 14.41 7.44 -2.15
N SER A 227 15.05 8.33 -2.91
CA SER A 227 16.53 8.33 -3.06
C SER A 227 17.27 8.71 -1.77
N TYR A 228 16.56 9.30 -0.82
CA TYR A 228 17.07 9.60 0.52
C TYR A 228 16.62 8.57 1.57
N GLY A 229 15.89 7.53 1.17
CA GLY A 229 15.38 6.50 2.08
C GLY A 229 14.37 7.04 3.08
N MET A 230 13.57 8.03 2.71
CA MET A 230 12.66 8.75 3.60
C MET A 230 11.25 8.84 3.05
N PRO A 231 10.21 8.75 3.90
CA PRO A 231 8.87 9.18 3.52
C PRO A 231 8.83 10.69 3.34
N ILE A 232 7.85 11.19 2.57
CA ILE A 232 7.71 12.62 2.27
C ILE A 232 7.53 13.48 3.52
N SER A 233 6.91 12.93 4.56
CA SER A 233 6.72 13.58 5.86
C SER A 233 8.04 13.95 6.57
N ALA A 234 9.11 13.21 6.27
CA ALA A 234 10.45 13.47 6.81
C ALA A 234 11.35 14.21 5.81
N TYR A 235 11.16 13.97 4.50
CA TYR A 235 11.99 14.57 3.47
C TYR A 235 11.61 16.02 3.18
N SER A 236 10.32 16.30 3.01
CA SER A 236 9.80 17.64 2.69
C SER A 236 8.39 17.84 3.24
N PRO A 237 8.25 18.04 4.57
CA PRO A 237 6.95 18.06 5.26
C PRO A 237 6.01 19.16 4.76
N ASP A 238 6.55 20.29 4.28
CA ASP A 238 5.76 21.43 3.82
C ASP A 238 5.39 21.37 2.34
N SER A 239 5.80 20.30 1.63
CA SER A 239 5.50 20.15 0.21
C SER A 239 4.01 19.86 -0.03
N THR A 240 3.54 20.15 -1.25
CA THR A 240 2.17 19.81 -1.65
C THR A 240 1.91 18.30 -1.58
N GLY A 241 2.91 17.47 -1.91
CA GLY A 241 2.82 16.02 -1.79
C GLY A 241 2.70 15.56 -0.34
N ALA A 242 3.40 16.20 0.60
CA ALA A 242 3.29 15.91 2.02
C ALA A 242 1.88 16.24 2.54
N ARG A 243 1.39 17.44 2.23
CA ARG A 243 0.04 17.86 2.63
C ARG A 243 -1.06 16.96 2.06
N SER A 244 -0.93 16.49 0.81
CA SER A 244 -1.92 15.60 0.22
C SER A 244 -1.94 14.23 0.88
N TYR A 245 -0.79 13.62 1.17
CA TYR A 245 -0.77 12.34 1.90
C TYR A 245 -1.21 12.47 3.36
N ALA A 246 -0.96 13.61 4.01
CA ALA A 246 -1.52 13.92 5.33
C ALA A 246 -3.05 13.98 5.28
N ALA A 247 -3.61 14.64 4.26
CA ALA A 247 -5.05 14.71 4.05
C ALA A 247 -5.65 13.33 3.75
N LEU A 248 -5.02 12.53 2.88
CA LEU A 248 -5.46 11.17 2.56
C LEU A 248 -5.48 10.27 3.81
N ALA A 249 -4.47 10.37 4.67
CA ALA A 249 -4.43 9.60 5.90
C ALA A 249 -5.57 10.02 6.87
N LYS A 250 -5.85 11.33 6.99
CA LYS A 250 -6.99 11.81 7.77
C LYS A 250 -8.32 11.31 7.20
N GLU A 251 -8.49 11.38 5.89
CA GLU A 251 -9.70 10.91 5.21
C GLU A 251 -9.93 9.42 5.45
N LEU A 252 -8.88 8.60 5.36
CA LEU A 252 -8.95 7.17 5.67
C LEU A 252 -9.31 6.93 7.15
N LEU A 253 -8.68 7.63 8.11
CA LEU A 253 -8.98 7.51 9.53
C LEU A 253 -10.44 7.84 9.83
N ILE A 254 -10.95 8.96 9.31
CA ILE A 254 -12.35 9.38 9.48
C ILE A 254 -13.30 8.31 8.92
N SER A 255 -13.05 7.85 7.71
CA SER A 255 -13.83 6.82 7.04
C SER A 255 -13.78 5.46 7.78
N ASP A 256 -12.71 5.21 8.51
CA ASP A 256 -12.54 4.05 9.39
C ASP A 256 -13.09 4.26 10.80
N GLN A 257 -13.73 5.41 11.06
CA GLN A 257 -14.27 5.80 12.35
C GLN A 257 -13.20 5.87 13.47
N VAL A 258 -11.97 6.20 13.10
CA VAL A 258 -10.86 6.41 14.02
C VAL A 258 -10.74 7.89 14.31
N GLN A 259 -10.63 8.23 15.60
CA GLN A 259 -10.46 9.62 16.03
C GLN A 259 -9.09 10.15 15.55
N VAL A 260 -9.10 11.23 14.77
CA VAL A 260 -7.86 11.89 14.34
C VAL A 260 -7.35 12.77 15.48
N PRO A 261 -6.14 12.53 16.00
CA PRO A 261 -5.60 13.37 17.05
C PRO A 261 -5.42 14.81 16.57
N ILE A 262 -5.78 15.77 17.40
CA ILE A 262 -5.43 17.19 17.20
C ILE A 262 -3.93 17.29 17.51
N ILE A 263 -3.11 17.30 16.47
CA ILE A 263 -1.68 17.54 16.63
C ILE A 263 -1.51 19.05 16.66
N GLN A 264 -1.13 19.60 17.82
CA GLN A 264 -0.67 20.98 17.92
C GLN A 264 0.62 21.06 17.10
N GLU A 265 0.60 21.83 16.02
CA GLU A 265 1.83 22.18 15.30
C GLU A 265 2.73 22.88 16.33
N ALA A 266 3.90 22.30 16.56
CA ALA A 266 4.91 22.97 17.37
C ALA A 266 5.33 24.25 16.62
N THR A 267 4.92 25.39 17.17
CA THR A 267 5.32 26.74 16.73
C THR A 267 6.84 26.90 16.77
#